data_02e96394b749f9e2c7454661f59793e0
#
_entry.id   02e96394b749f9e2c7454661f59793e0
#
_cell.length_a   1.000
_cell.length_b   1.000
_cell.length_c   1.000
_cell.angle_alpha   90.00
_cell.angle_beta   90.00
_cell.angle_gamma   90.00
#
_symmetry.space_group_name_H-M   'P 1'
#
loop_
_entity.id
_entity.type
_entity.pdbx_description
1 polymer ?
#
loop_
_entity_poly.entity_id
_entity_poly.type
_entity_poly.pdbx_seq_one_letter_code
_entity_poly.pdbx_strand_id
1 'polypeptide(L)'
;MAPHCPRAKRHLLGLAFHTPLPVPSLAPAVLFIAGPWLPEWTGIKLDFKSLKAVGPSLALLRRLTEDGRVRRPVWINADILRGPNVPISIEVNATQFLALVQENYPEATLSPGWTTLYVPLFPNRTYTRAMVEKMQGLVGALPQKVTFPVRAVMVRAAWPHFSWLLGQSQRYSLTLWQGASDPVSVDDLLYVRDNSASHQVYYDLFEPVLSQFKQLAANATRKRIYYTGGSLIPLLQPPGGDGLSVEWLVPDIQGNGRTAMVSLPDREGMILLNVSLQEPAAKEPVPIVRAPGGPALTLESCLLQLAGRPGHWGVHLHIAEPSALRPALAMLAHLSTLGHLPRPVWIGATVSHGSFAVPGHLDGQELLTAVAEIFPHVTVAPGWPVEALGSGYREQLLEDMLELCRALWQPVSFQLHAGLLGQNTAGVVARLLAASPRATVTVEHSPLGGNYASVRAALLAARAMDKTRIYYRLSRSYREDLLADVGRN
;
A
#
# COMPACT_ATOMS: atom_id res chain seq x y z
N MET A 1 -10.52 13.02 31.76
CA MET A 1 -9.58 11.91 31.70
C MET A 1 -10.37 10.62 31.88
N ALA A 2 -10.73 9.94 30.81
CA ALA A 2 -11.39 8.64 30.87
C ALA A 2 -10.32 7.55 30.78
N PRO A 3 -10.37 6.49 31.59
CA PRO A 3 -9.35 5.46 31.59
C PRO A 3 -9.43 4.65 30.30
N HIS A 4 -8.33 4.56 29.56
CA HIS A 4 -8.17 3.64 28.44
C HIS A 4 -8.31 2.19 28.93
N CYS A 5 -9.45 1.58 28.68
CA CYS A 5 -9.65 0.15 28.85
C CYS A 5 -8.75 -0.60 27.83
N PRO A 6 -7.82 -1.46 28.25
CA PRO A 6 -7.06 -2.28 27.32
C PRO A 6 -8.03 -3.26 26.66
N ARG A 7 -8.22 -3.14 25.32
CA ARG A 7 -8.99 -4.10 24.53
C ARG A 7 -8.38 -5.49 24.71
N ALA A 8 -9.05 -6.33 25.48
CA ALA A 8 -8.69 -7.72 25.67
C ALA A 8 -8.50 -8.41 24.31
N LYS A 9 -7.33 -9.01 24.11
CA LYS A 9 -7.01 -9.75 22.90
C LYS A 9 -7.93 -10.97 22.82
N ARG A 10 -8.72 -11.08 21.75
CA ARG A 10 -9.56 -12.24 21.47
C ARG A 10 -8.65 -13.43 21.18
N HIS A 11 -8.75 -14.48 21.99
CA HIS A 11 -8.11 -15.76 21.73
C HIS A 11 -9.02 -16.61 20.82
N LEU A 12 -8.43 -17.25 19.82
CA LEU A 12 -9.10 -18.24 18.99
C LEU A 12 -8.61 -19.62 19.41
N LEU A 13 -9.55 -20.52 19.71
CA LEU A 13 -9.26 -21.93 19.87
C LEU A 13 -9.44 -22.60 18.50
N GLY A 14 -8.38 -23.24 17.99
CA GLY A 14 -8.38 -23.90 16.69
C GLY A 14 -8.67 -25.41 16.82
N LEU A 15 -9.56 -25.91 15.97
CA LEU A 15 -9.73 -27.35 15.69
C LEU A 15 -9.31 -27.60 14.23
N ALA A 16 -8.37 -28.52 14.03
CA ALA A 16 -7.94 -28.95 12.69
C ALA A 16 -8.59 -30.29 12.34
N PHE A 17 -9.27 -30.38 11.21
CA PHE A 17 -9.90 -31.58 10.70
C PHE A 17 -9.11 -32.16 9.53
N HIS A 18 -8.27 -33.17 9.80
CA HIS A 18 -7.48 -33.86 8.79
C HIS A 18 -8.27 -34.98 8.07
N THR A 19 -9.29 -35.52 8.75
CA THR A 19 -10.22 -36.54 8.21
C THR A 19 -11.66 -36.12 8.51
N PRO A 20 -12.66 -36.62 7.74
CA PRO A 20 -14.05 -36.37 8.11
C PRO A 20 -14.32 -37.04 9.44
N LEU A 21 -14.39 -36.26 10.52
CA LEU A 21 -14.90 -36.75 11.79
C LEU A 21 -16.37 -37.14 11.61
N PRO A 22 -16.83 -38.27 12.17
CA PRO A 22 -18.26 -38.54 12.23
C PRO A 22 -18.97 -37.36 12.89
N VAL A 23 -20.10 -36.93 12.33
CA VAL A 23 -20.89 -35.80 12.85
C VAL A 23 -21.12 -35.84 14.38
N PRO A 24 -21.33 -37.04 15.00
CA PRO A 24 -21.43 -37.16 16.45
C PRO A 24 -20.18 -36.73 17.23
N SER A 25 -18.99 -36.82 16.63
CA SER A 25 -17.72 -36.46 17.30
C SER A 25 -17.43 -34.94 17.24
N LEU A 26 -18.00 -34.21 16.26
CA LEU A 26 -17.83 -32.77 16.15
C LEU A 26 -18.64 -32.00 17.19
N ALA A 27 -19.88 -32.44 17.48
CA ALA A 27 -20.77 -31.76 18.39
C ALA A 27 -20.18 -31.58 19.81
N PRO A 28 -19.64 -32.62 20.46
CA PRO A 28 -18.98 -32.50 21.76
C PRO A 28 -17.77 -31.55 21.72
N ALA A 29 -16.96 -31.61 20.66
CA ALA A 29 -15.78 -30.76 20.52
C ALA A 29 -16.16 -29.26 20.37
N VAL A 30 -17.14 -28.93 19.53
CA VAL A 30 -17.63 -27.55 19.36
C VAL A 30 -18.28 -27.05 20.65
N LEU A 31 -19.06 -27.89 21.34
CA LEU A 31 -19.69 -27.53 22.60
C LEU A 31 -18.70 -27.37 23.73
N PHE A 32 -17.64 -28.16 23.79
CA PHE A 32 -16.55 -27.98 24.74
C PHE A 32 -15.88 -26.62 24.56
N ILE A 33 -15.56 -26.24 23.31
CA ILE A 33 -14.93 -24.95 22.98
C ILE A 33 -15.90 -23.77 23.19
N ALA A 34 -17.20 -23.98 22.98
CA ALA A 34 -18.22 -22.95 23.21
C ALA A 34 -18.69 -22.84 24.66
N GLY A 35 -18.23 -23.74 25.54
CA GLY A 35 -18.65 -23.83 26.92
C GLY A 35 -18.32 -22.64 27.82
N PRO A 36 -18.96 -22.49 28.99
CA PRO A 36 -18.83 -21.35 29.88
C PRO A 36 -17.45 -21.23 30.58
N TRP A 37 -16.64 -22.28 30.52
CA TRP A 37 -15.29 -22.33 31.11
C TRP A 37 -14.22 -21.56 30.32
N LEU A 38 -14.53 -21.14 29.12
CA LEU A 38 -13.64 -20.29 28.33
C LEU A 38 -14.09 -18.83 28.45
N PRO A 39 -13.15 -17.87 28.50
CA PRO A 39 -13.48 -16.45 28.53
C PRO A 39 -14.43 -16.07 27.39
N GLU A 40 -15.39 -15.18 27.64
CA GLU A 40 -16.41 -14.76 26.64
C GLU A 40 -15.82 -14.19 25.35
N TRP A 41 -14.59 -13.66 25.41
CA TRP A 41 -13.85 -13.12 24.24
C TRP A 41 -13.16 -14.19 23.40
N THR A 42 -13.24 -15.48 23.73
CA THR A 42 -12.66 -16.57 22.94
C THR A 42 -13.56 -16.89 21.75
N GLY A 43 -13.03 -16.84 20.52
CA GLY A 43 -13.72 -17.28 19.31
C GLY A 43 -13.43 -18.75 18.98
N ILE A 44 -14.14 -19.26 17.98
CA ILE A 44 -13.98 -20.61 17.44
C ILE A 44 -13.35 -20.52 16.06
N LYS A 45 -12.27 -21.29 15.78
CA LYS A 45 -11.70 -21.45 14.44
C LYS A 45 -11.78 -22.91 14.05
N LEU A 46 -12.47 -23.20 12.95
CA LEU A 46 -12.55 -24.54 12.35
C LEU A 46 -11.64 -24.57 11.12
N ASP A 47 -10.66 -25.47 11.11
CA ASP A 47 -9.68 -25.63 10.05
C ASP A 47 -9.96 -26.92 9.27
N PHE A 48 -10.43 -26.77 8.03
CA PHE A 48 -10.84 -27.87 7.16
C PHE A 48 -9.69 -28.32 6.24
N LYS A 49 -9.31 -29.58 6.35
CA LYS A 49 -8.34 -30.24 5.45
C LYS A 49 -9.02 -31.17 4.44
N SER A 50 -10.35 -31.27 4.48
CA SER A 50 -11.17 -32.08 3.57
C SER A 50 -12.49 -31.39 3.25
N LEU A 51 -12.80 -31.27 1.96
CA LEU A 51 -14.06 -30.68 1.50
C LEU A 51 -15.29 -31.47 2.00
N LYS A 52 -15.15 -32.78 2.13
CA LYS A 52 -16.24 -33.70 2.59
C LYS A 52 -16.70 -33.35 4.02
N ALA A 53 -15.82 -32.79 4.83
CA ALA A 53 -16.15 -32.43 6.21
C ALA A 53 -16.89 -31.06 6.32
N VAL A 54 -16.80 -30.20 5.31
CA VAL A 54 -17.27 -28.82 5.40
C VAL A 54 -18.78 -28.75 5.57
N GLY A 55 -19.56 -29.27 4.61
CA GLY A 55 -21.03 -29.19 4.63
C GLY A 55 -21.66 -29.74 5.92
N PRO A 56 -21.39 -31.01 6.30
CA PRO A 56 -21.94 -31.59 7.53
C PRO A 56 -21.56 -30.83 8.79
N SER A 57 -20.32 -30.32 8.87
CA SER A 57 -19.86 -29.56 10.03
C SER A 57 -20.54 -28.20 10.15
N LEU A 58 -20.72 -27.49 9.04
CA LEU A 58 -21.38 -26.20 9.02
C LEU A 58 -22.90 -26.31 9.28
N ALA A 59 -23.55 -27.35 8.79
CA ALA A 59 -24.96 -27.64 9.09
C ALA A 59 -25.16 -27.91 10.58
N LEU A 60 -24.24 -28.64 11.23
CA LEU A 60 -24.27 -28.82 12.68
C LEU A 60 -24.05 -27.52 13.42
N LEU A 61 -23.04 -26.74 13.01
CA LEU A 61 -22.68 -25.45 13.62
C LEU A 61 -23.86 -24.48 13.56
N ARG A 62 -24.57 -24.41 12.42
CA ARG A 62 -25.78 -23.60 12.24
C ARG A 62 -26.83 -23.96 13.29
N ARG A 63 -27.19 -25.24 13.44
CA ARG A 63 -28.14 -25.71 14.45
C ARG A 63 -27.73 -25.32 15.87
N LEU A 64 -26.47 -25.51 16.21
CA LEU A 64 -25.97 -25.12 17.54
C LEU A 64 -26.01 -23.61 17.79
N THR A 65 -25.88 -22.82 16.73
CA THR A 65 -26.00 -21.35 16.79
C THR A 65 -27.47 -20.95 16.95
N GLU A 66 -28.37 -21.54 16.16
CA GLU A 66 -29.81 -21.33 16.25
C GLU A 66 -30.38 -21.71 17.64
N ASP A 67 -29.88 -22.81 18.21
CA ASP A 67 -30.19 -23.25 19.58
C ASP A 67 -29.59 -22.33 20.68
N GLY A 68 -28.84 -21.29 20.27
CA GLY A 68 -28.18 -20.38 21.22
C GLY A 68 -27.02 -21.00 22.01
N ARG A 69 -26.52 -22.18 21.60
CA ARG A 69 -25.39 -22.90 22.22
C ARG A 69 -24.04 -22.40 21.75
N VAL A 70 -23.96 -21.79 20.55
CA VAL A 70 -22.78 -21.12 20.01
C VAL A 70 -23.12 -19.63 19.86
N ARG A 71 -22.55 -18.78 20.72
CA ARG A 71 -22.72 -17.32 20.73
C ARG A 71 -21.42 -16.58 20.47
N ARG A 72 -20.38 -17.28 20.03
CA ARG A 72 -19.01 -16.78 19.86
C ARG A 72 -18.71 -16.53 18.39
N PRO A 73 -17.77 -15.60 18.07
CA PRO A 73 -17.30 -15.44 16.69
C PRO A 73 -16.75 -16.75 16.14
N VAL A 74 -17.13 -17.08 14.93
CA VAL A 74 -16.68 -18.30 14.24
C VAL A 74 -15.86 -17.93 13.02
N TRP A 75 -14.70 -18.55 12.88
CA TRP A 75 -13.83 -18.46 11.73
C TRP A 75 -13.77 -19.81 11.01
N ILE A 76 -13.96 -19.79 9.70
CA ILE A 76 -13.94 -21.00 8.85
C ILE A 76 -12.69 -20.96 7.99
N ASN A 77 -11.74 -21.85 8.27
CA ASN A 77 -10.43 -21.88 7.65
C ASN A 77 -10.29 -23.10 6.71
N ALA A 78 -9.68 -22.88 5.56
CA ALA A 78 -9.11 -23.93 4.70
C ALA A 78 -8.02 -23.35 3.83
N ASP A 79 -7.01 -24.16 3.49
CA ASP A 79 -6.04 -23.82 2.47
C ASP A 79 -6.66 -24.11 1.10
N ILE A 80 -7.04 -23.05 0.37
CA ILE A 80 -7.80 -23.12 -0.88
C ILE A 80 -6.98 -22.78 -2.12
N LEU A 81 -5.77 -22.27 -1.94
CA LEU A 81 -4.83 -21.95 -3.01
C LEU A 81 -3.44 -22.49 -2.71
N ARG A 82 -2.73 -22.79 -3.79
CA ARG A 82 -1.32 -23.14 -3.72
C ARG A 82 -0.49 -21.92 -3.42
N GLY A 83 0.35 -22.01 -2.41
CA GLY A 83 1.26 -20.97 -1.98
C GLY A 83 2.73 -21.29 -2.24
N PRO A 84 3.65 -20.58 -1.56
CA PRO A 84 5.08 -20.68 -1.81
C PRO A 84 5.65 -22.07 -1.52
N ASN A 85 6.57 -22.52 -2.38
CA ASN A 85 7.42 -23.70 -2.23
C ASN A 85 6.71 -25.06 -2.21
N VAL A 86 5.40 -25.11 -2.40
CA VAL A 86 4.64 -26.38 -2.41
C VAL A 86 4.79 -27.08 -3.76
N PRO A 87 5.31 -28.32 -3.80
CA PRO A 87 5.59 -29.01 -5.06
C PRO A 87 4.33 -29.61 -5.73
N ILE A 88 3.35 -30.02 -4.94
CA ILE A 88 2.11 -30.67 -5.40
C ILE A 88 0.88 -29.96 -4.87
N SER A 89 -0.23 -30.07 -5.59
CA SER A 89 -1.54 -29.52 -5.17
C SER A 89 -2.18 -30.43 -4.13
N ILE A 90 -2.45 -29.86 -2.95
CA ILE A 90 -3.14 -30.53 -1.82
C ILE A 90 -4.25 -29.64 -1.26
N GLU A 91 -4.60 -28.58 -1.97
CA GLU A 91 -5.57 -27.58 -1.54
C GLU A 91 -7.00 -28.14 -1.58
N VAL A 92 -7.83 -27.59 -0.70
CA VAL A 92 -9.29 -27.77 -0.78
C VAL A 92 -9.82 -26.98 -1.98
N ASN A 93 -10.78 -27.54 -2.73
CA ASN A 93 -11.37 -26.83 -3.87
C ASN A 93 -11.99 -25.50 -3.44
N ALA A 94 -11.43 -24.39 -3.93
CA ALA A 94 -11.79 -23.05 -3.51
C ALA A 94 -13.27 -22.70 -3.77
N THR A 95 -13.75 -22.96 -5.00
CA THR A 95 -15.14 -22.60 -5.39
C THR A 95 -16.15 -23.38 -4.57
N GLN A 96 -15.95 -24.69 -4.41
CA GLN A 96 -16.86 -25.51 -3.63
C GLN A 96 -16.81 -25.19 -2.14
N PHE A 97 -15.62 -24.89 -1.59
CA PHE A 97 -15.48 -24.48 -0.20
C PHE A 97 -16.24 -23.18 0.09
N LEU A 98 -16.01 -22.17 -0.73
CA LEU A 98 -16.67 -20.86 -0.56
C LEU A 98 -18.19 -20.99 -0.74
N ALA A 99 -18.67 -21.76 -1.72
CA ALA A 99 -20.10 -22.01 -1.90
C ALA A 99 -20.74 -22.70 -0.69
N LEU A 100 -20.09 -23.75 -0.14
CA LEU A 100 -20.60 -24.44 1.05
C LEU A 100 -20.67 -23.51 2.28
N VAL A 101 -19.70 -22.60 2.45
CA VAL A 101 -19.76 -21.64 3.56
C VAL A 101 -20.87 -20.62 3.35
N GLN A 102 -21.06 -20.09 2.12
CA GLN A 102 -22.14 -19.18 1.80
C GLN A 102 -23.52 -19.81 2.04
N GLU A 103 -23.69 -21.07 1.67
CA GLU A 103 -24.96 -21.80 1.81
C GLU A 103 -25.28 -22.17 3.25
N ASN A 104 -24.27 -22.63 4.00
CA ASN A 104 -24.52 -23.27 5.28
C ASN A 104 -24.23 -22.37 6.48
N TYR A 105 -23.28 -21.42 6.41
CA TYR A 105 -22.92 -20.56 7.54
C TYR A 105 -22.35 -19.19 7.09
N PRO A 106 -23.17 -18.33 6.42
CA PRO A 106 -22.70 -17.10 5.78
C PRO A 106 -22.24 -16.01 6.76
N GLU A 107 -22.60 -16.08 8.05
CA GLU A 107 -22.20 -15.13 9.08
C GLU A 107 -20.76 -15.35 9.60
N ALA A 108 -20.08 -16.42 9.19
CA ALA A 108 -18.72 -16.68 9.59
C ALA A 108 -17.73 -15.63 9.05
N THR A 109 -16.63 -15.45 9.77
CA THR A 109 -15.44 -14.84 9.19
C THR A 109 -14.73 -15.90 8.35
N LEU A 110 -14.54 -15.61 7.07
CA LEU A 110 -13.76 -16.48 6.19
C LEU A 110 -12.27 -16.40 6.53
N SER A 111 -11.60 -17.54 6.51
CA SER A 111 -10.15 -17.65 6.73
C SER A 111 -9.51 -18.49 5.61
N PRO A 112 -9.56 -18.00 4.34
CA PRO A 112 -9.02 -18.71 3.20
C PRO A 112 -7.49 -18.59 3.17
N GLY A 113 -6.81 -19.74 3.13
CA GLY A 113 -5.35 -19.81 3.20
C GLY A 113 -4.70 -20.31 1.93
N TRP A 114 -3.38 -20.29 1.98
CA TRP A 114 -2.49 -20.93 1.00
C TRP A 114 -1.77 -22.10 1.66
N THR A 115 -1.69 -23.23 0.96
CA THR A 115 -0.73 -24.26 1.35
C THR A 115 0.68 -23.69 1.24
N THR A 116 1.53 -23.90 2.23
CA THR A 116 2.89 -23.35 2.23
C THR A 116 3.91 -24.37 2.72
N LEU A 117 5.09 -24.35 2.12
CA LEU A 117 6.24 -25.09 2.61
C LEU A 117 7.37 -24.10 2.93
N TYR A 118 8.00 -24.28 4.08
CA TYR A 118 9.22 -23.57 4.46
C TYR A 118 10.24 -24.60 4.93
N VAL A 119 11.41 -24.59 4.30
CA VAL A 119 12.51 -25.52 4.65
C VAL A 119 13.68 -24.67 5.14
N PRO A 120 14.03 -24.75 6.43
CA PRO A 120 15.18 -24.04 6.96
C PRO A 120 16.45 -24.34 6.14
N LEU A 121 17.35 -23.36 6.01
CA LEU A 121 18.62 -23.45 5.29
C LEU A 121 18.55 -23.62 3.76
N PHE A 122 17.35 -23.65 3.20
CA PHE A 122 17.17 -23.64 1.74
C PHE A 122 16.64 -22.28 1.26
N PRO A 123 16.90 -21.90 0.00
CA PRO A 123 16.34 -20.67 -0.54
C PRO A 123 14.81 -20.81 -0.67
N ASN A 124 14.08 -20.17 0.23
CA ASN A 124 12.63 -20.16 0.22
C ASN A 124 12.10 -18.97 -0.59
N ARG A 125 11.16 -19.25 -1.49
CA ARG A 125 10.35 -18.21 -2.14
C ARG A 125 9.28 -17.72 -1.16
N THR A 126 8.83 -16.49 -1.33
CA THR A 126 7.72 -15.93 -0.58
C THR A 126 6.45 -15.81 -1.43
N TYR A 127 5.37 -15.28 -0.86
CA TYR A 127 4.13 -15.01 -1.59
C TYR A 127 4.38 -14.00 -2.70
N THR A 128 3.87 -14.31 -3.89
CA THR A 128 3.95 -13.42 -5.04
C THR A 128 2.69 -12.57 -5.19
N ARG A 129 2.80 -11.49 -5.96
CA ARG A 129 1.66 -10.65 -6.31
C ARG A 129 0.51 -11.46 -6.92
N ALA A 130 0.81 -12.32 -7.89
CA ALA A 130 -0.18 -13.18 -8.56
C ALA A 130 -0.94 -14.10 -7.60
N MET A 131 -0.26 -14.67 -6.58
CA MET A 131 -0.91 -15.47 -5.54
C MET A 131 -1.93 -14.67 -4.74
N VAL A 132 -1.57 -13.43 -4.38
CA VAL A 132 -2.42 -12.55 -3.57
C VAL A 132 -3.59 -12.01 -4.39
N GLU A 133 -3.39 -11.66 -5.66
CA GLU A 133 -4.46 -11.24 -6.58
C GLU A 133 -5.46 -12.36 -6.85
N LYS A 134 -4.98 -13.58 -7.05
CA LYS A 134 -5.85 -14.74 -7.24
C LYS A 134 -6.76 -14.96 -6.02
N MET A 135 -6.22 -14.82 -4.81
CA MET A 135 -7.02 -14.90 -3.57
C MET A 135 -8.06 -13.78 -3.51
N GLN A 136 -7.65 -12.54 -3.78
CA GLN A 136 -8.54 -11.38 -3.79
C GLN A 136 -9.68 -11.56 -4.81
N GLY A 137 -9.39 -12.10 -6.01
CA GLY A 137 -10.41 -12.38 -7.03
C GLY A 137 -11.47 -13.38 -6.58
N LEU A 138 -11.10 -14.36 -5.73
CA LEU A 138 -12.04 -15.34 -5.19
C LEU A 138 -12.97 -14.76 -4.10
N VAL A 139 -12.46 -13.86 -3.25
CA VAL A 139 -13.19 -13.39 -2.06
C VAL A 139 -13.70 -11.96 -2.17
N GLY A 140 -13.30 -11.22 -3.21
CA GLY A 140 -13.58 -9.79 -3.34
C GLY A 140 -15.07 -9.44 -3.36
N ALA A 141 -15.88 -10.26 -4.03
CA ALA A 141 -17.33 -10.08 -4.13
C ALA A 141 -18.12 -10.60 -2.92
N LEU A 142 -17.48 -11.36 -2.01
CA LEU A 142 -18.17 -11.95 -0.86
C LEU A 142 -18.40 -10.91 0.22
N PRO A 143 -19.55 -10.94 0.95
CA PRO A 143 -19.89 -9.92 1.95
C PRO A 143 -19.19 -10.10 3.30
N GLN A 144 -18.64 -11.27 3.60
CA GLN A 144 -18.07 -11.59 4.90
C GLN A 144 -16.80 -10.82 5.23
N LYS A 145 -16.46 -10.77 6.51
CA LYS A 145 -15.11 -10.46 6.96
C LYS A 145 -14.17 -11.58 6.52
N VAL A 146 -12.98 -11.21 6.10
CA VAL A 146 -11.96 -12.17 5.66
C VAL A 146 -10.67 -11.94 6.42
N THR A 147 -10.08 -13.01 6.95
CA THR A 147 -8.73 -13.00 7.50
C THR A 147 -7.89 -13.99 6.70
N PHE A 148 -6.75 -13.53 6.19
CA PHE A 148 -5.86 -14.37 5.39
C PHE A 148 -4.77 -14.98 6.27
N PRO A 149 -4.73 -16.31 6.45
CA PRO A 149 -3.63 -16.98 7.14
C PRO A 149 -2.34 -16.84 6.33
N VAL A 150 -1.34 -16.22 6.93
CA VAL A 150 -0.03 -15.99 6.31
C VAL A 150 1.05 -16.55 7.20
N ARG A 151 1.96 -17.36 6.64
CA ARG A 151 3.09 -17.92 7.38
C ARG A 151 4.06 -16.81 7.79
N ALA A 152 4.22 -16.60 9.09
CA ALA A 152 4.90 -15.43 9.67
C ALA A 152 6.34 -15.25 9.18
N VAL A 153 7.09 -16.33 9.00
CA VAL A 153 8.49 -16.29 8.52
C VAL A 153 8.65 -15.74 7.10
N MET A 154 7.56 -15.67 6.33
CA MET A 154 7.56 -15.18 4.94
C MET A 154 6.92 -13.79 4.78
N VAL A 155 6.30 -13.24 5.83
CA VAL A 155 5.43 -12.07 5.71
C VAL A 155 6.19 -10.80 5.37
N ARG A 156 7.37 -10.58 5.94
CA ARG A 156 8.14 -9.35 5.71
C ARG A 156 8.53 -9.18 4.26
N ALA A 157 9.07 -10.22 3.63
CA ALA A 157 9.46 -10.20 2.22
C ALA A 157 8.25 -10.03 1.27
N ALA A 158 7.06 -10.50 1.68
CA ALA A 158 5.82 -10.36 0.93
C ALA A 158 4.96 -9.15 1.35
N TRP A 159 5.43 -8.32 2.27
CA TRP A 159 4.64 -7.24 2.86
C TRP A 159 4.03 -6.28 1.84
N PRO A 160 4.70 -5.88 0.75
CA PRO A 160 4.09 -5.04 -0.28
C PRO A 160 2.81 -5.61 -0.85
N HIS A 161 2.75 -6.92 -1.05
CA HIS A 161 1.58 -7.61 -1.60
C HIS A 161 0.45 -7.69 -0.58
N PHE A 162 0.77 -7.99 0.68
CA PHE A 162 -0.23 -8.04 1.76
C PHE A 162 -0.74 -6.65 2.15
N SER A 163 0.12 -5.64 2.16
CA SER A 163 -0.28 -4.25 2.37
C SER A 163 -1.27 -3.78 1.29
N TRP A 164 -1.02 -4.17 0.02
CA TRP A 164 -1.98 -3.94 -1.05
C TRP A 164 -3.31 -4.68 -0.81
N LEU A 165 -3.26 -5.97 -0.45
CA LEU A 165 -4.45 -6.78 -0.20
C LEU A 165 -5.32 -6.16 0.90
N LEU A 166 -4.71 -5.76 2.01
CA LEU A 166 -5.40 -5.09 3.12
C LEU A 166 -6.05 -3.77 2.70
N GLY A 167 -5.46 -3.08 1.72
CA GLY A 167 -6.03 -1.86 1.14
C GLY A 167 -7.26 -2.08 0.24
N GLN A 168 -7.54 -3.30 -0.21
CA GLN A 168 -8.67 -3.58 -1.11
C GLN A 168 -10.02 -3.55 -0.40
N SER A 169 -10.07 -3.82 0.91
CA SER A 169 -11.31 -3.79 1.68
C SER A 169 -11.07 -3.60 3.18
N GLN A 170 -11.93 -2.80 3.82
CA GLN A 170 -11.95 -2.66 5.29
C GLN A 170 -12.34 -3.96 6.01
N ARG A 171 -12.86 -4.95 5.30
CA ARG A 171 -13.22 -6.28 5.82
C ARG A 171 -12.02 -7.22 5.91
N TYR A 172 -10.87 -6.85 5.37
CA TYR A 172 -9.68 -7.70 5.26
C TYR A 172 -8.74 -7.55 6.45
N SER A 173 -8.23 -8.69 6.90
CA SER A 173 -7.22 -8.80 7.95
C SER A 173 -6.26 -9.95 7.64
N LEU A 174 -5.13 -10.00 8.33
CA LEU A 174 -4.18 -11.12 8.27
C LEU A 174 -4.21 -11.90 9.58
N THR A 175 -3.97 -13.18 9.51
CA THR A 175 -3.59 -14.03 10.65
C THR A 175 -2.19 -14.56 10.42
N LEU A 176 -1.20 -14.02 11.12
CA LEU A 176 0.18 -14.49 11.05
C LEU A 176 0.32 -15.74 11.90
N TRP A 177 0.62 -16.87 11.26
CA TRP A 177 0.79 -18.15 11.94
C TRP A 177 2.22 -18.67 11.81
N GLN A 178 2.66 -19.45 12.80
CA GLN A 178 3.99 -20.02 12.88
C GLN A 178 3.93 -21.54 12.71
N GLY A 179 4.77 -22.09 11.84
CA GLY A 179 5.04 -23.52 11.81
C GLY A 179 5.98 -23.92 12.95
N ALA A 180 5.92 -25.19 13.39
CA ALA A 180 6.64 -25.67 14.57
C ALA A 180 8.16 -25.43 14.52
N SER A 181 8.77 -25.46 13.32
CA SER A 181 10.20 -25.25 13.09
C SER A 181 10.55 -23.91 12.44
N ASP A 182 9.60 -22.97 12.35
CA ASP A 182 9.83 -21.69 11.67
C ASP A 182 10.69 -20.75 12.54
N PRO A 183 11.79 -20.22 12.01
CA PRO A 183 12.60 -19.21 12.69
C PRO A 183 11.94 -17.83 12.54
N VAL A 184 10.84 -17.60 13.25
CA VAL A 184 10.12 -16.32 13.19
C VAL A 184 10.89 -15.24 13.92
N SER A 185 11.20 -14.15 13.21
CA SER A 185 11.86 -12.98 13.77
C SER A 185 10.83 -12.05 14.45
N VAL A 186 11.12 -11.65 15.68
CA VAL A 186 10.30 -10.64 16.39
C VAL A 186 10.36 -9.29 15.69
N ASP A 187 11.49 -8.93 15.06
CA ASP A 187 11.63 -7.69 14.30
C ASP A 187 10.72 -7.67 13.08
N ASP A 188 10.52 -8.81 12.41
CA ASP A 188 9.57 -8.92 11.30
C ASP A 188 8.12 -8.77 11.77
N LEU A 189 7.79 -9.26 12.94
CA LEU A 189 6.47 -9.07 13.55
C LEU A 189 6.23 -7.61 13.96
N LEU A 190 7.24 -6.95 14.53
CA LEU A 190 7.20 -5.52 14.83
C LEU A 190 7.05 -4.68 13.56
N TYR A 191 7.79 -5.03 12.50
CA TYR A 191 7.65 -4.39 11.21
C TYR A 191 6.22 -4.46 10.68
N VAL A 192 5.59 -5.64 10.70
CA VAL A 192 4.19 -5.80 10.26
C VAL A 192 3.25 -5.00 11.15
N ARG A 193 3.42 -5.06 12.48
CA ARG A 193 2.66 -4.27 13.45
C ARG A 193 2.73 -2.78 13.16
N ASP A 194 3.91 -2.28 12.86
CA ASP A 194 4.17 -0.85 12.66
C ASP A 194 3.57 -0.34 11.34
N ASN A 195 3.49 -1.22 10.34
CA ASN A 195 3.02 -0.87 8.99
C ASN A 195 1.55 -1.27 8.71
N SER A 196 0.81 -1.75 9.70
CA SER A 196 -0.60 -2.12 9.60
C SER A 196 -1.46 -1.39 10.64
N ALA A 197 -2.77 -1.37 10.44
CA ALA A 197 -3.70 -0.96 11.49
C ALA A 197 -3.83 -2.07 12.54
N SER A 198 -4.03 -1.69 13.81
CA SER A 198 -4.04 -2.64 14.94
C SER A 198 -5.14 -3.72 14.86
N HIS A 199 -6.21 -3.44 14.14
CA HIS A 199 -7.35 -4.36 13.95
C HIS A 199 -7.20 -5.25 12.72
N GLN A 200 -6.17 -5.05 11.91
CA GLN A 200 -5.96 -5.76 10.65
C GLN A 200 -5.02 -6.95 10.77
N VAL A 201 -4.35 -7.17 11.90
CA VAL A 201 -3.40 -8.29 12.03
C VAL A 201 -3.62 -9.03 13.35
N TYR A 202 -3.82 -10.33 13.25
CA TYR A 202 -3.88 -11.30 14.34
C TYR A 202 -2.61 -12.15 14.33
N TYR A 203 -2.19 -12.62 15.53
CA TYR A 203 -0.94 -13.34 15.73
C TYR A 203 -1.21 -14.69 16.37
N ASP A 204 -0.97 -15.77 15.62
CA ASP A 204 -1.11 -17.18 16.00
C ASP A 204 0.31 -17.78 16.06
N LEU A 205 1.00 -17.50 17.15
CA LEU A 205 2.43 -17.76 17.34
C LEU A 205 2.68 -18.58 18.59
N PHE A 206 3.74 -19.38 18.57
CA PHE A 206 4.20 -20.17 19.70
C PHE A 206 5.03 -19.35 20.71
N GLU A 207 5.10 -19.86 21.93
CA GLU A 207 6.05 -19.37 22.90
C GLU A 207 7.48 -19.89 22.56
N PRO A 208 8.55 -19.14 22.82
CA PRO A 208 8.58 -17.85 23.52
C PRO A 208 8.39 -16.63 22.59
N VAL A 209 8.30 -16.81 21.27
CA VAL A 209 8.21 -15.73 20.27
C VAL A 209 7.05 -14.78 20.58
N LEU A 210 5.88 -15.33 20.92
CA LEU A 210 4.69 -14.55 21.24
C LEU A 210 4.89 -13.62 22.45
N SER A 211 5.49 -14.13 23.53
CA SER A 211 5.77 -13.33 24.73
C SER A 211 6.82 -12.25 24.49
N GLN A 212 7.89 -12.57 23.77
CA GLN A 212 8.93 -11.60 23.38
C GLN A 212 8.33 -10.49 22.50
N PHE A 213 7.54 -10.86 21.49
CA PHE A 213 6.85 -9.89 20.63
C PHE A 213 5.92 -8.99 21.44
N LYS A 214 5.10 -9.54 22.34
CA LYS A 214 4.20 -8.76 23.21
C LYS A 214 4.95 -7.77 24.08
N GLN A 215 6.05 -8.19 24.69
CA GLN A 215 6.88 -7.35 25.58
C GLN A 215 7.49 -6.17 24.80
N LEU A 216 8.11 -6.43 23.65
CA LEU A 216 8.69 -5.38 22.82
C LEU A 216 7.63 -4.48 22.21
N ALA A 217 6.51 -5.04 21.76
CA ALA A 217 5.40 -4.28 21.19
C ALA A 217 4.70 -3.36 22.21
N ALA A 218 4.69 -3.70 23.48
CA ALA A 218 4.11 -2.86 24.54
C ALA A 218 4.95 -1.61 24.83
N ASN A 219 6.29 -1.75 24.72
CA ASN A 219 7.25 -0.71 25.09
C ASN A 219 7.70 0.14 23.89
N ALA A 220 7.51 -0.35 22.66
CA ALA A 220 7.97 0.35 21.46
C ALA A 220 6.88 1.26 20.89
N THR A 221 7.26 2.51 20.62
CA THR A 221 6.47 3.42 19.80
C THR A 221 6.33 2.82 18.39
N ARG A 222 5.13 2.87 17.80
CA ARG A 222 4.92 2.43 16.42
C ARG A 222 5.73 3.34 15.48
N LYS A 223 6.57 2.73 14.66
CA LYS A 223 7.38 3.43 13.66
C LYS A 223 7.02 2.93 12.27
N ARG A 224 6.17 3.66 11.58
CA ARG A 224 5.81 3.31 10.20
C ARG A 224 7.01 3.53 9.28
N ILE A 225 7.44 2.47 8.60
CA ILE A 225 8.58 2.48 7.66
C ILE A 225 8.22 1.99 6.26
N TYR A 226 6.99 1.53 6.06
CA TYR A 226 6.46 1.18 4.76
C TYR A 226 5.26 2.07 4.42
N TYR A 227 5.30 2.67 3.25
CA TYR A 227 4.21 3.46 2.70
C TYR A 227 3.83 2.91 1.34
N THR A 228 2.56 2.55 1.20
CA THR A 228 2.00 2.05 -0.05
C THR A 228 1.88 3.14 -1.12
N GLY A 229 2.15 4.39 -0.76
CA GLY A 229 1.88 5.55 -1.59
C GLY A 229 0.38 5.87 -1.69
N GLY A 230 -0.02 6.62 -2.72
CA GLY A 230 -1.40 7.05 -2.94
C GLY A 230 -1.74 8.34 -2.22
N SER A 231 -2.88 8.38 -1.52
CA SER A 231 -3.34 9.59 -0.87
C SER A 231 -2.39 10.09 0.23
N LEU A 232 -2.02 11.35 0.15
CA LEU A 232 -1.22 12.05 1.17
C LEU A 232 -2.07 12.52 2.36
N ILE A 233 -3.40 12.54 2.22
CA ILE A 233 -4.33 13.06 3.22
C ILE A 233 -4.19 12.36 4.58
N PRO A 234 -4.13 11.00 4.67
CA PRO A 234 -3.97 10.33 5.95
C PRO A 234 -2.61 10.59 6.63
N LEU A 235 -1.58 10.91 5.85
CA LEU A 235 -0.25 11.21 6.37
C LEU A 235 -0.15 12.65 6.86
N LEU A 236 -0.50 13.60 5.99
CA LEU A 236 -0.29 15.03 6.23
C LEU A 236 -1.46 15.69 6.97
N GLN A 237 -2.61 15.00 7.04
CA GLN A 237 -3.83 15.44 7.73
C GLN A 237 -4.19 16.92 7.48
N PRO A 238 -4.22 17.38 6.20
CA PRO A 238 -4.46 18.77 5.90
C PRO A 238 -5.86 19.18 6.34
N PRO A 239 -6.09 20.47 6.64
CA PRO A 239 -7.40 20.99 7.05
C PRO A 239 -8.50 20.61 6.06
N GLY A 240 -9.62 20.08 6.57
CA GLY A 240 -10.76 19.63 5.76
C GLY A 240 -10.49 18.45 4.83
N GLY A 241 -9.35 17.75 4.96
CA GLY A 241 -8.95 16.67 4.07
C GLY A 241 -8.72 17.14 2.63
N ASP A 242 -8.33 18.37 2.42
CA ASP A 242 -8.23 19.01 1.11
C ASP A 242 -6.79 18.97 0.57
N GLY A 243 -6.60 18.37 -0.60
CA GLY A 243 -5.30 18.29 -1.25
C GLY A 243 -4.70 19.64 -1.66
N LEU A 244 -5.51 20.71 -1.73
CA LEU A 244 -5.03 22.07 -1.93
C LEU A 244 -4.20 22.56 -0.73
N SER A 245 -4.47 22.04 0.46
CA SER A 245 -3.74 22.38 1.68
C SER A 245 -2.41 21.63 1.83
N VAL A 246 -2.13 20.63 0.97
CA VAL A 246 -0.84 19.95 0.95
C VAL A 246 0.25 20.88 0.44
N GLU A 247 1.29 21.08 1.24
CA GLU A 247 2.46 21.90 0.88
C GLU A 247 3.42 21.13 -0.03
N TRP A 248 4.01 21.84 -1.00
CA TRP A 248 5.10 21.35 -1.84
C TRP A 248 6.35 22.16 -1.53
N LEU A 249 7.34 21.50 -0.96
CA LEU A 249 8.55 22.11 -0.44
C LEU A 249 9.71 21.85 -1.39
N VAL A 250 10.36 22.89 -1.85
CA VAL A 250 11.61 22.79 -2.62
C VAL A 250 12.75 23.09 -1.66
N PRO A 251 13.72 22.19 -1.49
CA PRO A 251 14.85 22.44 -0.61
C PRO A 251 15.77 23.50 -1.19
N ASP A 252 16.27 24.35 -0.30
CA ASP A 252 17.43 25.17 -0.57
C ASP A 252 18.69 24.39 -0.19
N ILE A 253 19.69 24.39 -1.08
CA ILE A 253 20.96 23.70 -0.86
C ILE A 253 22.04 24.79 -0.71
N GLN A 254 22.62 24.87 0.48
CA GLN A 254 23.64 25.86 0.83
C GLN A 254 24.99 25.20 1.00
N GLY A 255 26.07 25.92 0.65
CA GLY A 255 27.43 25.37 0.72
C GLY A 255 27.82 24.55 -0.50
N ASN A 256 29.02 23.99 -0.50
CA ASN A 256 29.57 23.23 -1.63
C ASN A 256 30.16 21.89 -1.17
N GLY A 257 30.09 20.87 -2.02
CA GLY A 257 30.68 19.57 -1.80
C GLY A 257 30.20 18.89 -0.51
N ARG A 258 31.16 18.45 0.35
CA ARG A 258 30.86 17.72 1.58
C ARG A 258 30.22 18.58 2.68
N THR A 259 30.26 19.90 2.56
CA THR A 259 29.66 20.83 3.52
C THR A 259 28.28 21.33 3.07
N ALA A 260 27.77 20.83 1.96
CA ALA A 260 26.45 21.20 1.46
C ALA A 260 25.35 20.73 2.44
N MET A 261 24.48 21.66 2.83
CA MET A 261 23.37 21.44 3.75
C MET A 261 22.03 21.70 3.08
N VAL A 262 21.06 20.87 3.40
CA VAL A 262 19.67 21.01 2.97
C VAL A 262 18.94 21.88 3.98
N SER A 263 18.38 23.00 3.52
CA SER A 263 17.49 23.87 4.29
C SER A 263 16.06 23.78 3.77
N LEU A 264 15.11 23.61 4.66
CA LEU A 264 13.67 23.59 4.36
C LEU A 264 12.92 24.40 5.40
N PRO A 265 11.80 25.05 5.01
CA PRO A 265 10.91 25.69 5.99
C PRO A 265 10.38 24.63 6.96
N ASP A 266 10.13 25.04 8.21
CA ASP A 266 9.56 24.15 9.24
C ASP A 266 8.05 23.97 9.03
N ARG A 267 7.72 23.23 7.97
CA ARG A 267 6.35 22.92 7.55
C ARG A 267 6.28 21.47 7.11
N GLU A 268 5.11 20.87 7.25
CA GLU A 268 4.81 19.53 6.76
C GLU A 268 4.42 19.56 5.28
N GLY A 269 4.74 18.52 4.52
CA GLY A 269 4.40 18.47 3.10
C GLY A 269 5.22 17.48 2.27
N MET A 270 5.12 17.62 0.97
CA MET A 270 5.90 16.84 0.00
C MET A 270 7.15 17.60 -0.40
N ILE A 271 8.31 17.02 -0.22
CA ILE A 271 9.60 17.60 -0.59
C ILE A 271 9.88 17.20 -2.05
N LEU A 272 10.02 18.20 -2.92
CA LEU A 272 10.30 18.01 -4.33
C LEU A 272 11.80 18.02 -4.58
N LEU A 273 12.34 16.93 -5.12
CA LEU A 273 13.74 16.77 -5.49
C LEU A 273 13.86 16.54 -7.00
N ASN A 274 14.52 17.45 -7.72
CA ASN A 274 14.86 17.24 -9.11
C ASN A 274 16.15 16.44 -9.19
N VAL A 275 16.08 15.23 -9.75
CA VAL A 275 17.18 14.26 -9.80
C VAL A 275 17.78 14.17 -11.18
N SER A 276 19.09 14.42 -11.27
CA SER A 276 19.92 14.21 -12.45
C SER A 276 21.15 13.39 -12.10
N LEU A 277 22.02 13.13 -13.06
CA LEU A 277 23.31 12.50 -12.79
C LEU A 277 24.42 13.56 -12.62
N GLN A 278 25.39 13.22 -11.79
CA GLN A 278 26.66 13.95 -11.78
C GLN A 278 27.37 13.72 -13.11
N GLU A 279 27.90 14.79 -13.73
CA GLU A 279 28.61 14.66 -15.00
C GLU A 279 29.78 13.67 -14.93
N PRO A 280 30.16 13.02 -16.06
CA PRO A 280 30.80 11.71 -16.11
C PRO A 280 32.31 11.71 -15.78
N ALA A 281 32.70 12.25 -14.62
CA ALA A 281 34.05 12.04 -14.05
C ALA A 281 34.13 10.82 -13.13
N ALA A 282 33.02 10.20 -12.76
CA ALA A 282 32.96 9.07 -11.84
C ALA A 282 32.77 7.74 -12.61
N LYS A 283 33.45 6.68 -12.12
CA LYS A 283 33.31 5.31 -12.67
C LYS A 283 31.88 4.73 -12.48
N GLU A 284 31.12 5.28 -11.55
CA GLU A 284 29.75 4.88 -11.27
C GLU A 284 28.80 6.09 -11.36
N PRO A 285 27.58 5.92 -11.88
CA PRO A 285 26.60 7.00 -12.02
C PRO A 285 26.07 7.42 -10.65
N VAL A 286 26.37 8.64 -10.22
CA VAL A 286 25.93 9.19 -8.92
C VAL A 286 24.72 10.09 -9.14
N PRO A 287 23.53 9.74 -8.59
CA PRO A 287 22.37 10.62 -8.65
C PRO A 287 22.57 11.84 -7.72
N ILE A 288 22.25 13.01 -8.26
CA ILE A 288 22.37 14.29 -7.56
C ILE A 288 21.06 15.06 -7.58
N VAL A 289 20.89 15.92 -6.58
CA VAL A 289 19.81 16.90 -6.49
C VAL A 289 20.41 18.29 -6.67
N ARG A 290 19.79 19.10 -7.52
CA ARG A 290 20.15 20.52 -7.70
C ARG A 290 19.03 21.42 -7.23
N ALA A 291 19.36 22.43 -6.42
CA ALA A 291 18.48 23.54 -6.21
C ALA A 291 18.48 24.44 -7.47
N PRO A 292 17.38 25.15 -7.78
CA PRO A 292 17.36 26.11 -8.88
C PRO A 292 18.47 27.16 -8.72
N GLY A 293 19.46 27.16 -9.63
CA GLY A 293 20.60 28.09 -9.59
C GLY A 293 21.61 27.86 -8.46
N GLY A 294 21.51 26.75 -7.71
CA GLY A 294 22.33 26.40 -6.57
C GLY A 294 23.32 25.27 -6.79
N PRO A 295 24.09 24.91 -5.77
CA PRO A 295 25.01 23.78 -5.80
C PRO A 295 24.27 22.44 -5.92
N ALA A 296 25.01 21.43 -6.34
CA ALA A 296 24.52 20.06 -6.38
C ALA A 296 24.90 19.30 -5.11
N LEU A 297 24.00 18.44 -4.65
CA LEU A 297 24.21 17.51 -3.53
C LEU A 297 23.88 16.09 -4.02
N THR A 298 24.62 15.06 -3.53
CA THR A 298 24.24 13.69 -3.85
C THR A 298 22.85 13.38 -3.29
N LEU A 299 22.07 12.59 -4.03
CA LEU A 299 20.73 12.19 -3.58
C LEU A 299 20.79 11.50 -2.21
N GLU A 300 21.81 10.65 -2.00
CA GLU A 300 22.04 9.98 -0.72
C GLU A 300 22.21 10.98 0.43
N SER A 301 23.12 11.92 0.30
CA SER A 301 23.36 12.94 1.34
C SER A 301 22.13 13.78 1.60
N CYS A 302 21.40 14.15 0.55
CA CYS A 302 20.13 14.88 0.67
C CYS A 302 19.10 14.09 1.49
N LEU A 303 18.86 12.83 1.14
CA LEU A 303 17.87 11.98 1.80
C LEU A 303 18.26 11.65 3.25
N LEU A 304 19.56 11.46 3.55
CA LEU A 304 20.05 11.23 4.91
C LEU A 304 19.86 12.48 5.79
N GLN A 305 20.14 13.67 5.28
CA GLN A 305 19.88 14.91 6.00
C GLN A 305 18.38 15.11 6.27
N LEU A 306 17.53 14.78 5.29
CA LEU A 306 16.08 14.82 5.44
C LEU A 306 15.54 13.75 6.42
N ALA A 307 16.18 12.59 6.51
CA ALA A 307 15.73 11.49 7.37
C ALA A 307 15.64 11.89 8.86
N GLY A 308 16.52 12.78 9.31
CA GLY A 308 16.50 13.35 10.67
C GLY A 308 15.42 14.37 10.95
N ARG A 309 14.70 14.86 9.94
CA ARG A 309 13.69 15.90 10.08
C ARG A 309 12.45 15.38 10.82
N PRO A 310 11.95 16.09 11.84
CA PRO A 310 10.70 15.75 12.52
C PRO A 310 9.48 16.07 11.64
N GLY A 311 8.28 15.67 12.09
CA GLY A 311 6.99 15.98 11.46
C GLY A 311 6.60 15.02 10.32
N HIS A 312 5.48 15.32 9.67
CA HIS A 312 4.91 14.53 8.58
C HIS A 312 5.33 15.11 7.23
N TRP A 313 6.11 14.36 6.48
CA TRP A 313 6.55 14.75 5.15
C TRP A 313 6.81 13.52 4.27
N GLY A 314 6.76 13.72 2.99
CA GLY A 314 7.12 12.73 1.98
C GLY A 314 8.11 13.31 0.98
N VAL A 315 8.58 12.49 0.04
CA VAL A 315 9.54 12.88 -0.99
C VAL A 315 8.97 12.60 -2.36
N HIS A 316 9.02 13.58 -3.25
CA HIS A 316 8.75 13.42 -4.67
C HIS A 316 10.05 13.60 -5.43
N LEU A 317 10.63 12.50 -5.94
CA LEU A 317 11.77 12.55 -6.83
C LEU A 317 11.26 12.73 -8.26
N HIS A 318 11.56 13.88 -8.84
CA HIS A 318 11.33 14.12 -10.27
C HIS A 318 12.59 13.75 -11.05
N ILE A 319 12.49 12.73 -11.89
CA ILE A 319 13.60 12.26 -12.74
C ILE A 319 13.72 13.20 -13.94
N ALA A 320 14.71 14.07 -13.90
CA ALA A 320 14.94 15.08 -14.93
C ALA A 320 15.64 14.50 -16.18
N GLU A 321 16.42 13.44 -16.00
CA GLU A 321 17.18 12.77 -17.06
C GLU A 321 16.91 11.26 -17.03
N PRO A 322 16.59 10.62 -18.17
CA PRO A 322 16.31 9.17 -18.22
C PRO A 322 17.38 8.30 -17.56
N SER A 323 18.65 8.66 -17.74
CA SER A 323 19.81 7.96 -17.18
C SER A 323 19.87 7.97 -15.65
N ALA A 324 19.22 8.93 -14.98
CA ALA A 324 19.19 9.05 -13.53
C ALA A 324 18.20 8.07 -12.85
N LEU A 325 17.26 7.47 -13.60
CA LEU A 325 16.19 6.65 -13.05
C LEU A 325 16.70 5.45 -12.24
N ARG A 326 17.45 4.55 -12.89
CA ARG A 326 17.94 3.32 -12.25
C ARG A 326 18.88 3.58 -11.07
N PRO A 327 19.87 4.50 -11.20
CA PRO A 327 20.71 4.87 -10.06
C PRO A 327 19.93 5.47 -8.88
N ALA A 328 18.91 6.31 -9.12
CA ALA A 328 18.06 6.87 -8.08
C ALA A 328 17.23 5.79 -7.37
N LEU A 329 16.62 4.86 -8.12
CA LEU A 329 15.87 3.74 -7.55
C LEU A 329 16.77 2.80 -6.73
N ALA A 330 17.98 2.50 -7.19
CA ALA A 330 18.95 1.70 -6.45
C ALA A 330 19.33 2.36 -5.10
N MET A 331 19.54 3.69 -5.11
CA MET A 331 19.80 4.47 -3.89
C MET A 331 18.61 4.42 -2.92
N LEU A 332 17.39 4.57 -3.42
CA LEU A 332 16.17 4.45 -2.59
C LEU A 332 16.04 3.05 -1.96
N ALA A 333 16.29 2.00 -2.75
CA ALA A 333 16.26 0.62 -2.26
C ALA A 333 17.29 0.40 -1.14
N HIS A 334 18.51 0.92 -1.33
CA HIS A 334 19.57 0.86 -0.32
C HIS A 334 19.17 1.58 0.98
N LEU A 335 18.75 2.84 0.91
CA LEU A 335 18.35 3.64 2.06
C LEU A 335 17.11 3.06 2.77
N SER A 336 16.16 2.51 2.01
CA SER A 336 15.00 1.82 2.58
C SER A 336 15.39 0.57 3.36
N THR A 337 16.32 -0.22 2.86
CA THR A 337 16.86 -1.40 3.55
C THR A 337 17.54 -1.03 4.87
N LEU A 338 18.24 0.10 4.91
CA LEU A 338 18.86 0.63 6.13
C LEU A 338 17.85 1.30 7.09
N GLY A 339 16.58 1.41 6.71
CA GLY A 339 15.56 2.06 7.53
C GLY A 339 15.65 3.59 7.58
N HIS A 340 16.41 4.21 6.69
CA HIS A 340 16.58 5.67 6.62
C HIS A 340 15.49 6.40 5.85
N LEU A 341 14.56 5.67 5.21
CA LEU A 341 13.49 6.27 4.39
C LEU A 341 12.09 5.84 4.86
N PRO A 342 11.68 6.16 6.12
CA PRO A 342 10.36 5.79 6.66
C PRO A 342 9.28 6.80 6.22
N ARG A 343 9.25 7.17 4.94
CA ARG A 343 8.42 8.24 4.40
C ARG A 343 7.79 7.80 3.07
N PRO A 344 6.64 8.37 2.66
CA PRO A 344 6.14 8.12 1.32
C PRO A 344 7.09 8.68 0.27
N VAL A 345 7.36 7.87 -0.76
CA VAL A 345 8.19 8.24 -1.90
C VAL A 345 7.37 8.21 -3.16
N TRP A 346 7.42 9.29 -3.90
CA TRP A 346 6.88 9.38 -5.25
C TRP A 346 8.01 9.45 -6.26
N ILE A 347 7.90 8.72 -7.36
CA ILE A 347 8.80 8.80 -8.51
C ILE A 347 8.04 9.42 -9.66
N GLY A 348 8.39 10.65 -10.01
CA GLY A 348 7.80 11.41 -11.10
C GLY A 348 8.74 11.54 -12.27
N ALA A 349 8.19 11.51 -13.48
CA ALA A 349 8.91 11.84 -14.72
C ALA A 349 7.91 12.29 -15.77
N THR A 350 8.38 13.13 -16.69
CA THR A 350 7.72 13.32 -17.99
C THR A 350 8.05 12.10 -18.84
N VAL A 351 7.04 11.35 -19.26
CA VAL A 351 7.23 10.08 -19.97
C VAL A 351 6.80 10.16 -21.42
N SER A 352 7.49 9.41 -22.25
CA SER A 352 7.23 9.24 -23.69
C SER A 352 6.61 7.87 -23.93
N HIS A 353 5.41 7.81 -24.55
CA HIS A 353 4.71 6.56 -24.83
C HIS A 353 3.58 6.76 -25.84
N GLY A 354 3.34 5.79 -26.72
CA GLY A 354 2.20 5.79 -27.62
C GLY A 354 2.02 7.10 -28.39
N SER A 355 0.83 7.69 -28.34
CA SER A 355 0.49 8.94 -29.01
C SER A 355 1.15 10.19 -28.42
N PHE A 356 1.78 10.09 -27.25
CA PHE A 356 2.62 11.15 -26.66
C PHE A 356 4.12 10.78 -26.66
N ALA A 357 4.54 10.00 -27.62
CA ALA A 357 5.95 9.69 -27.82
C ALA A 357 6.72 10.92 -28.32
N VAL A 358 7.66 11.40 -27.50
CA VAL A 358 8.55 12.54 -27.80
C VAL A 358 9.98 12.13 -27.48
N PRO A 359 10.93 12.25 -28.46
CA PRO A 359 12.32 11.92 -28.22
C PRO A 359 12.95 12.77 -27.09
N GLY A 360 13.86 12.16 -26.34
CA GLY A 360 14.56 12.83 -25.23
C GLY A 360 13.88 12.69 -23.87
N HIS A 361 12.61 12.34 -23.82
CA HIS A 361 11.92 12.00 -22.58
C HIS A 361 12.12 10.53 -22.20
N LEU A 362 11.90 10.23 -20.92
CA LEU A 362 11.97 8.86 -20.37
C LEU A 362 10.88 7.98 -21.02
N ASP A 363 11.25 6.81 -21.52
CA ASP A 363 10.26 5.83 -21.96
C ASP A 363 9.35 5.40 -20.82
N GLY A 364 8.03 5.44 -21.04
CA GLY A 364 7.04 5.11 -20.01
C GLY A 364 7.15 3.68 -19.52
N GLN A 365 7.40 2.71 -20.41
CA GLN A 365 7.55 1.30 -20.04
C GLN A 365 8.84 1.06 -19.25
N GLU A 366 9.94 1.78 -19.60
CA GLU A 366 11.19 1.72 -18.84
C GLU A 366 11.01 2.25 -17.41
N LEU A 367 10.26 3.37 -17.23
CA LEU A 367 9.92 3.86 -15.89
C LEU A 367 9.25 2.77 -15.05
N LEU A 368 8.21 2.14 -15.59
CA LEU A 368 7.43 1.14 -14.87
C LEU A 368 8.22 -0.13 -14.58
N THR A 369 9.02 -0.59 -15.55
CA THR A 369 9.88 -1.76 -15.42
C THR A 369 10.95 -1.53 -14.34
N ALA A 370 11.67 -0.42 -14.41
CA ALA A 370 12.70 -0.09 -13.42
C ALA A 370 12.13 0.04 -12.00
N VAL A 371 10.97 0.69 -11.85
CA VAL A 371 10.28 0.77 -10.55
C VAL A 371 9.92 -0.62 -10.02
N ALA A 372 9.35 -1.50 -10.87
CA ALA A 372 8.95 -2.84 -10.46
C ALA A 372 10.15 -3.71 -10.05
N GLU A 373 11.26 -3.60 -10.78
CA GLU A 373 12.48 -4.40 -10.57
C GLU A 373 13.31 -3.95 -9.37
N ILE A 374 13.50 -2.62 -9.19
CA ILE A 374 14.50 -2.09 -8.27
C ILE A 374 13.88 -1.62 -6.96
N PHE A 375 12.87 -0.74 -7.02
CA PHE A 375 12.22 -0.20 -5.82
C PHE A 375 10.73 0.01 -6.02
N PRO A 376 9.89 -1.03 -5.85
CA PRO A 376 8.45 -0.97 -6.12
C PRO A 376 7.62 -0.25 -5.05
N HIS A 377 8.22 0.22 -3.96
CA HIS A 377 7.55 0.82 -2.80
C HIS A 377 7.30 2.33 -2.96
N VAL A 378 6.83 2.74 -4.13
CA VAL A 378 6.61 4.14 -4.49
C VAL A 378 5.20 4.39 -5.02
N THR A 379 4.80 5.67 -5.06
CA THR A 379 3.75 6.14 -5.96
C THR A 379 4.43 6.54 -7.27
N VAL A 380 3.91 6.05 -8.39
CA VAL A 380 4.37 6.46 -9.72
C VAL A 380 3.64 7.75 -10.12
N ALA A 381 4.39 8.77 -10.53
CA ALA A 381 3.83 10.08 -10.85
C ALA A 381 4.19 10.47 -12.31
N PRO A 382 3.55 9.82 -13.33
CA PRO A 382 3.85 10.09 -14.73
C PRO A 382 3.18 11.38 -15.18
N GLY A 383 3.89 12.14 -16.00
CA GLY A 383 3.39 13.32 -16.71
C GLY A 383 3.58 13.19 -18.21
N TRP A 384 2.85 13.98 -18.99
CA TRP A 384 2.98 14.04 -20.44
C TRP A 384 4.00 15.07 -20.87
N PRO A 385 4.75 14.85 -21.97
CA PRO A 385 5.54 15.90 -22.59
C PRO A 385 4.64 17.04 -23.06
N VAL A 386 4.99 18.26 -22.73
CA VAL A 386 4.21 19.45 -23.11
C VAL A 386 4.07 19.54 -24.64
N GLU A 387 5.10 19.14 -25.34
CA GLU A 387 5.17 19.09 -26.80
C GLU A 387 4.09 18.22 -27.45
N ALA A 388 3.70 17.13 -26.77
CA ALA A 388 2.66 16.22 -27.22
C ALA A 388 1.23 16.73 -26.94
N LEU A 389 1.07 17.64 -25.98
CA LEU A 389 -0.25 18.08 -25.52
C LEU A 389 -0.95 19.07 -26.48
N GLY A 390 -0.17 19.87 -27.23
CA GLY A 390 -0.74 20.85 -28.17
C GLY A 390 -1.75 21.78 -27.48
N SER A 391 -3.04 21.62 -27.80
CA SER A 391 -4.14 22.41 -27.23
C SER A 391 -4.76 21.80 -25.95
N GLY A 392 -4.23 20.69 -25.43
CA GLY A 392 -4.71 20.06 -24.21
C GLY A 392 -4.74 18.54 -24.22
N TYR A 393 -5.40 17.96 -23.22
CA TYR A 393 -5.48 16.51 -23.01
C TYR A 393 -6.57 15.86 -23.88
N ARG A 394 -6.17 15.37 -25.06
CA ARG A 394 -7.05 14.64 -25.98
C ARG A 394 -7.28 13.23 -25.51
N GLU A 395 -8.38 12.63 -25.94
CA GLU A 395 -8.84 11.30 -25.57
C GLU A 395 -7.76 10.22 -25.72
N GLN A 396 -7.09 10.15 -26.88
CA GLN A 396 -6.07 9.17 -27.17
C GLN A 396 -4.86 9.27 -26.20
N LEU A 397 -4.46 10.51 -25.83
CA LEU A 397 -3.36 10.73 -24.87
C LEU A 397 -3.71 10.19 -23.48
N LEU A 398 -4.98 10.30 -23.09
CA LEU A 398 -5.44 9.75 -21.81
C LEU A 398 -5.53 8.22 -21.87
N GLU A 399 -6.03 7.66 -22.96
CA GLU A 399 -6.11 6.20 -23.14
C GLU A 399 -4.75 5.54 -23.07
N ASP A 400 -3.78 6.06 -23.83
CA ASP A 400 -2.42 5.51 -23.86
C ASP A 400 -1.74 5.59 -22.48
N MET A 401 -1.95 6.66 -21.70
CA MET A 401 -1.45 6.75 -20.33
C MET A 401 -2.14 5.77 -19.39
N LEU A 402 -3.45 5.63 -19.52
CA LEU A 402 -4.22 4.68 -18.72
C LEU A 402 -3.85 3.24 -19.04
N GLU A 403 -3.62 2.93 -20.33
CA GLU A 403 -3.13 1.62 -20.77
C GLU A 403 -1.74 1.33 -20.22
N LEU A 404 -0.80 2.28 -20.34
CA LEU A 404 0.52 2.20 -19.76
C LEU A 404 0.47 1.84 -18.27
N CYS A 405 -0.41 2.50 -17.51
CA CYS A 405 -0.52 2.33 -16.06
C CYS A 405 -1.44 1.17 -15.61
N ARG A 406 -2.16 0.50 -16.51
CA ARG A 406 -3.20 -0.49 -16.20
C ARG A 406 -2.71 -1.65 -15.31
N ALA A 407 -1.51 -2.15 -15.59
CA ALA A 407 -0.93 -3.28 -14.88
C ALA A 407 -0.27 -2.91 -13.54
N LEU A 408 -0.22 -1.62 -13.18
CA LEU A 408 0.42 -1.18 -11.96
C LEU A 408 -0.39 -1.54 -10.72
N TRP A 409 0.27 -2.18 -9.77
CA TRP A 409 -0.26 -2.33 -8.42
C TRP A 409 0.15 -1.17 -7.49
N GLN A 410 1.14 -0.38 -7.89
CA GLN A 410 1.52 0.86 -7.22
C GLN A 410 0.39 1.90 -7.38
N PRO A 411 0.23 2.80 -6.42
CA PRO A 411 -0.59 3.99 -6.63
C PRO A 411 0.00 4.86 -7.73
N VAL A 412 -0.88 5.54 -8.46
CA VAL A 412 -0.50 6.47 -9.53
C VAL A 412 -0.99 7.87 -9.19
N SER A 413 -0.15 8.89 -9.38
CA SER A 413 -0.53 10.29 -9.32
C SER A 413 -0.25 10.96 -10.66
N PHE A 414 -1.26 11.09 -11.49
CA PHE A 414 -1.11 11.70 -12.83
C PHE A 414 -0.78 13.18 -12.71
N GLN A 415 0.27 13.64 -13.40
CA GLN A 415 0.71 15.02 -13.39
C GLN A 415 0.07 15.80 -14.54
N LEU A 416 -0.70 16.84 -14.24
CA LEU A 416 -1.42 17.66 -15.21
C LEU A 416 -0.94 19.12 -15.17
N HIS A 417 -0.71 19.72 -16.35
CA HIS A 417 -0.38 21.14 -16.45
C HIS A 417 -1.64 22.01 -16.42
N ALA A 418 -1.72 22.91 -15.45
CA ALA A 418 -2.89 23.77 -15.25
C ALA A 418 -3.29 24.57 -16.51
N GLY A 419 -2.30 25.11 -17.22
CA GLY A 419 -2.53 25.91 -18.43
C GLY A 419 -3.07 25.12 -19.65
N LEU A 420 -3.01 23.79 -19.58
CA LEU A 420 -3.48 22.88 -20.65
C LEU A 420 -4.78 22.15 -20.28
N LEU A 421 -5.33 22.43 -19.11
CA LEU A 421 -6.65 21.97 -18.67
C LEU A 421 -7.73 22.89 -19.29
N GLY A 422 -8.33 22.60 -20.36
CA GLY A 422 -9.38 23.42 -20.98
C GLY A 422 -10.75 23.26 -20.32
N GLN A 423 -11.81 23.47 -21.11
CA GLN A 423 -13.19 23.37 -20.66
C GLN A 423 -13.60 21.93 -20.23
N ASN A 424 -12.90 20.89 -20.72
CA ASN A 424 -13.16 19.49 -20.36
C ASN A 424 -12.36 18.99 -19.15
N THR A 425 -11.89 19.88 -18.29
CA THR A 425 -11.10 19.52 -17.09
C THR A 425 -11.79 18.45 -16.24
N ALA A 426 -13.08 18.60 -15.96
CA ALA A 426 -13.83 17.64 -15.16
C ALA A 426 -13.83 16.23 -15.77
N GLY A 427 -14.02 16.13 -17.11
CA GLY A 427 -13.98 14.85 -17.82
C GLY A 427 -12.59 14.19 -17.77
N VAL A 428 -11.52 14.96 -17.99
CA VAL A 428 -10.13 14.49 -17.89
C VAL A 428 -9.84 13.94 -16.50
N VAL A 429 -10.14 14.72 -15.47
CA VAL A 429 -9.85 14.36 -14.06
C VAL A 429 -10.69 13.15 -13.63
N ALA A 430 -11.99 13.13 -13.94
CA ALA A 430 -12.87 12.00 -13.63
C ALA A 430 -12.32 10.68 -14.19
N ARG A 431 -11.89 10.71 -15.45
CA ARG A 431 -11.37 9.54 -16.13
C ARG A 431 -10.07 9.03 -15.50
N LEU A 432 -9.13 9.92 -15.17
CA LEU A 432 -7.89 9.55 -14.49
C LEU A 432 -8.14 9.00 -13.09
N LEU A 433 -9.06 9.60 -12.33
CA LEU A 433 -9.44 9.12 -11.00
C LEU A 433 -10.17 7.76 -11.03
N ALA A 434 -10.86 7.44 -12.13
CA ALA A 434 -11.52 6.16 -12.33
C ALA A 434 -10.55 4.99 -12.59
N ALA A 435 -9.29 5.27 -12.94
CA ALA A 435 -8.27 4.23 -13.20
C ALA A 435 -8.06 3.29 -12.00
N SER A 436 -8.18 3.83 -10.79
CA SER A 436 -8.03 3.05 -9.54
C SER A 436 -8.61 3.82 -8.36
N PRO A 437 -9.14 3.16 -7.33
CA PRO A 437 -9.49 3.82 -6.06
C PRO A 437 -8.34 4.57 -5.40
N ARG A 438 -7.09 4.22 -5.73
CA ARG A 438 -5.86 4.83 -5.22
C ARG A 438 -5.22 5.81 -6.19
N ALA A 439 -5.79 6.02 -7.37
CA ALA A 439 -5.32 7.02 -8.31
C ALA A 439 -5.56 8.43 -7.76
N THR A 440 -4.60 9.30 -7.94
CA THR A 440 -4.66 10.72 -7.59
C THR A 440 -4.20 11.56 -8.78
N VAL A 441 -4.49 12.84 -8.73
CA VAL A 441 -4.06 13.81 -9.75
C VAL A 441 -3.27 14.92 -9.06
N THR A 442 -2.15 15.33 -9.65
CA THR A 442 -1.42 16.51 -9.23
C THR A 442 -1.48 17.53 -10.35
N VAL A 443 -2.12 18.67 -10.09
CA VAL A 443 -2.17 19.79 -11.03
C VAL A 443 -0.99 20.72 -10.74
N GLU A 444 -0.14 20.92 -11.74
CA GLU A 444 1.06 21.72 -11.60
C GLU A 444 1.01 23.01 -12.43
N HIS A 445 1.84 23.95 -12.04
CA HIS A 445 2.00 25.19 -12.80
C HIS A 445 2.49 24.87 -14.21
N SER A 446 1.86 25.51 -15.22
CA SER A 446 2.25 25.28 -16.62
C SER A 446 3.57 25.96 -16.95
N PRO A 447 4.52 25.25 -17.60
CA PRO A 447 5.73 25.87 -18.12
C PRO A 447 5.46 26.86 -19.27
N LEU A 448 4.27 26.80 -19.86
CA LEU A 448 3.85 27.69 -20.96
C LEU A 448 3.45 29.11 -20.49
N GLY A 449 3.54 29.38 -19.19
CA GLY A 449 3.11 30.64 -18.61
C GLY A 449 1.58 30.78 -18.54
N GLY A 450 1.12 32.00 -18.37
CA GLY A 450 -0.30 32.33 -18.19
C GLY A 450 -0.51 33.11 -16.91
N ASN A 451 -1.72 33.56 -16.67
CA ASN A 451 -2.12 34.18 -15.41
C ASN A 451 -3.16 33.32 -14.69
N TYR A 452 -3.38 33.57 -13.42
CA TYR A 452 -4.33 32.80 -12.61
C TYR A 452 -5.75 32.82 -13.21
N ALA A 453 -6.19 33.95 -13.76
CA ALA A 453 -7.52 34.09 -14.33
C ALA A 453 -7.77 33.09 -15.48
N SER A 454 -6.74 32.77 -16.27
CA SER A 454 -6.86 31.82 -17.39
C SER A 454 -7.01 30.36 -16.95
N VAL A 455 -6.54 29.99 -15.76
CA VAL A 455 -6.58 28.61 -15.24
C VAL A 455 -7.58 28.41 -14.11
N ARG A 456 -8.11 29.49 -13.55
CA ARG A 456 -9.00 29.50 -12.39
C ARG A 456 -10.18 28.51 -12.52
N ALA A 457 -10.90 28.61 -13.63
CA ALA A 457 -12.07 27.75 -13.86
C ALA A 457 -11.68 26.25 -13.90
N ALA A 458 -10.57 25.93 -14.53
CA ALA A 458 -10.05 24.57 -14.62
C ALA A 458 -9.62 24.04 -13.25
N LEU A 459 -8.94 24.84 -12.44
CA LEU A 459 -8.51 24.44 -11.08
C LEU A 459 -9.70 24.17 -10.16
N LEU A 460 -10.74 25.02 -10.21
CA LEU A 460 -11.98 24.82 -9.45
C LEU A 460 -12.77 23.61 -9.94
N ALA A 461 -12.86 23.38 -11.28
CA ALA A 461 -13.51 22.23 -11.85
C ALA A 461 -12.79 20.92 -11.46
N ALA A 462 -11.45 20.90 -11.48
CA ALA A 462 -10.70 19.76 -11.01
C ALA A 462 -11.03 19.46 -9.55
N ARG A 463 -10.95 20.47 -8.67
CA ARG A 463 -11.21 20.31 -7.23
C ARG A 463 -12.63 19.78 -6.93
N ALA A 464 -13.61 20.19 -7.71
CA ALA A 464 -15.00 19.76 -7.55
C ALA A 464 -15.21 18.26 -7.79
N MET A 465 -14.29 17.59 -8.49
CA MET A 465 -14.36 16.16 -8.74
C MET A 465 -14.09 15.33 -7.47
N ASP A 466 -12.98 15.59 -6.79
CA ASP A 466 -12.65 14.96 -5.51
C ASP A 466 -11.48 15.73 -4.83
N LYS A 467 -11.80 16.66 -3.93
CA LYS A 467 -10.80 17.47 -3.25
C LYS A 467 -9.77 16.67 -2.44
N THR A 468 -10.05 15.40 -2.10
CA THR A 468 -9.18 14.55 -1.29
C THR A 468 -8.15 13.78 -2.13
N ARG A 469 -8.34 13.73 -3.46
CA ARG A 469 -7.50 12.99 -4.41
C ARG A 469 -6.80 13.90 -5.43
N ILE A 470 -6.93 15.22 -5.29
CA ILE A 470 -6.33 16.20 -6.20
C ILE A 470 -5.40 17.11 -5.43
N TYR A 471 -4.15 17.14 -5.85
CA TYR A 471 -3.09 17.97 -5.27
C TYR A 471 -2.71 19.09 -6.22
N TYR A 472 -2.12 20.16 -5.68
CA TYR A 472 -1.81 21.37 -6.43
C TYR A 472 -0.37 21.80 -6.20
N ARG A 473 0.48 21.62 -7.21
CA ARG A 473 1.87 22.10 -7.24
C ARG A 473 1.93 23.41 -8.03
N LEU A 474 1.37 24.46 -7.44
CA LEU A 474 1.25 25.78 -8.03
C LEU A 474 2.28 26.75 -7.46
N SER A 475 2.52 27.89 -8.14
CA SER A 475 3.22 29.01 -7.54
C SER A 475 2.46 29.52 -6.30
N ARG A 476 3.19 30.17 -5.41
CA ARG A 476 2.61 30.70 -4.16
C ARG A 476 1.42 31.62 -4.44
N SER A 477 1.55 32.54 -5.41
CA SER A 477 0.47 33.44 -5.77
C SER A 477 -0.79 32.71 -6.27
N TYR A 478 -0.64 31.72 -7.17
CA TYR A 478 -1.78 30.96 -7.69
C TYR A 478 -2.48 30.16 -6.59
N ARG A 479 -1.70 29.61 -5.66
CA ARG A 479 -2.25 28.88 -4.53
C ARG A 479 -3.04 29.78 -3.58
N GLU A 480 -2.50 30.98 -3.27
CA GLU A 480 -3.17 32.00 -2.43
C GLU A 480 -4.48 32.46 -3.09
N ASP A 481 -4.47 32.73 -4.40
CA ASP A 481 -5.66 33.10 -5.17
C ASP A 481 -6.72 31.96 -5.16
N LEU A 482 -6.31 30.71 -5.37
CA LEU A 482 -7.22 29.57 -5.35
C LEU A 482 -7.81 29.34 -3.96
N LEU A 483 -7.03 29.50 -2.89
CA LEU A 483 -7.52 29.43 -1.51
C LEU A 483 -8.55 30.52 -1.23
N ALA A 484 -8.30 31.74 -1.72
CA ALA A 484 -9.25 32.85 -1.59
C ALA A 484 -10.58 32.57 -2.32
N ASP A 485 -10.52 31.95 -3.50
CA ASP A 485 -11.74 31.58 -4.24
C ASP A 485 -12.52 30.45 -3.56
N VAL A 486 -11.83 29.48 -2.99
CA VAL A 486 -12.45 28.36 -2.25
C VAL A 486 -13.07 28.84 -0.93
N GLY A 487 -12.47 29.82 -0.25
CA GLY A 487 -12.99 30.37 0.99
C GLY A 487 -14.19 31.30 0.83
N ARG A 488 -14.52 31.70 -0.42
CA ARG A 488 -15.68 32.55 -0.75
C ARG A 488 -16.92 31.72 -1.13
N ASN A 489 -16.78 30.43 -1.40
CA ASN A 489 -17.82 29.49 -1.72
C ASN A 489 -18.10 28.55 -0.54
#